data_c8b47f97ab7df06f1406d70b9f29d313
#
_entry.id   c8b47f97ab7df06f1406d70b9f29d313
#
_cell.length_a   1.000
_cell.length_b   1.000
_cell.length_c   1.000
_cell.angle_alpha   90.00
_cell.angle_beta   90.00
_cell.angle_gamma   90.00
#
_symmetry.space_group_name_H-M   'P 1'
#
loop_
_entity.id
_entity.type
_entity.pdbx_description
1 polymer ?
#
loop_
_entity_poly.entity_id
_entity_poly.type
_entity_poly.pdbx_seq_one_letter_code
_entity_poly.pdbx_strand_id
1 'polypeptide(L)'
;MEKLKNLIKKGKIRHIGLSNENPWGIMKFLEYSKRELPKMITIQNPYSLLNRLFEIGSSEICKRESMGLLAYSPLAFGVLTGKYFDGNVPKNSRMDLFPRLKRYNNENSFKAAKLYNEIAKKNNLSLTQLALAFVNDRPFVTSNIIGATTVEQLKENIDSASVKLSDEIISEINQVNNKIPNPSP
;
A
#
# COMPACT_ATOMS: atom_id res chain seq x y z
N MET A 1 14.22 -19.60 10.73
CA MET A 1 14.42 -18.64 11.84
C MET A 1 15.83 -18.71 12.42
N GLU A 2 16.40 -19.88 12.77
CA GLU A 2 17.75 -20.01 13.36
C GLU A 2 18.87 -19.40 12.49
N LYS A 3 18.84 -19.60 11.17
CA LYS A 3 19.82 -18.98 10.26
C LYS A 3 19.78 -17.45 10.34
N LEU A 4 18.58 -16.86 10.43
CA LEU A 4 18.41 -15.41 10.58
C LEU A 4 18.92 -14.92 11.94
N LYS A 5 18.64 -15.66 13.03
CA LYS A 5 19.19 -15.39 14.36
C LYS A 5 20.73 -15.32 14.33
N ASN A 6 21.36 -16.27 13.64
CA ASN A 6 22.81 -16.29 13.49
C ASN A 6 23.37 -15.11 12.67
N LEU A 7 22.64 -14.65 11.64
CA LEU A 7 23.03 -13.47 10.86
C LEU A 7 22.93 -12.18 11.68
N ILE A 8 21.89 -12.07 12.53
CA ILE A 8 21.75 -10.95 13.45
C ILE A 8 22.89 -10.96 14.47
N LYS A 9 23.19 -12.12 15.11
CA LYS A 9 24.30 -12.24 16.06
C LYS A 9 25.66 -11.88 15.44
N LYS A 10 25.85 -12.17 14.17
CA LYS A 10 27.08 -11.79 13.41
C LYS A 10 27.09 -10.34 12.95
N GLY A 11 26.06 -9.54 13.26
CA GLY A 11 25.95 -8.14 12.82
C GLY A 11 25.72 -7.94 11.32
N LYS A 12 25.42 -9.03 10.56
CA LYS A 12 25.21 -8.95 9.11
C LYS A 12 23.84 -8.35 8.72
N ILE A 13 22.84 -8.53 9.57
CA ILE A 13 21.51 -7.90 9.47
C ILE A 13 21.11 -7.39 10.84
N ARG A 14 20.30 -6.34 10.92
CA ARG A 14 19.82 -5.78 12.18
C ARG A 14 18.42 -6.27 12.53
N HIS A 15 17.53 -6.25 11.55
CA HIS A 15 16.10 -6.54 11.73
C HIS A 15 15.61 -7.44 10.61
N ILE A 16 14.49 -8.12 10.86
CA ILE A 16 13.81 -8.97 9.91
C ILE A 16 12.32 -8.63 9.84
N GLY A 17 11.70 -8.87 8.70
CA GLY A 17 10.28 -8.66 8.47
C GLY A 17 9.69 -9.75 7.59
N LEU A 18 8.38 -9.77 7.50
CA LEU A 18 7.60 -10.66 6.65
C LEU A 18 7.29 -9.99 5.31
N SER A 19 6.86 -10.75 4.34
CA SER A 19 6.37 -10.25 3.05
C SER A 19 5.23 -11.12 2.53
N ASN A 20 4.13 -10.48 2.12
CA ASN A 20 2.96 -11.13 1.53
C ASN A 20 2.35 -12.24 2.40
N GLU A 21 2.41 -12.05 3.73
CA GLU A 21 1.88 -13.04 4.65
C GLU A 21 0.45 -12.68 5.08
N ASN A 22 -0.34 -13.71 5.39
CA ASN A 22 -1.70 -13.59 5.91
C ASN A 22 -1.73 -13.49 7.44
N PRO A 23 -2.88 -13.14 8.07
CA PRO A 23 -2.98 -12.98 9.52
C PRO A 23 -2.51 -14.20 10.32
N TRP A 24 -2.87 -15.41 9.86
CA TRP A 24 -2.48 -16.64 10.55
C TRP A 24 -0.95 -16.85 10.52
N GLY A 25 -0.33 -16.66 9.34
CA GLY A 25 1.11 -16.80 9.20
C GLY A 25 1.88 -15.75 10.01
N ILE A 26 1.40 -14.47 10.03
CA ILE A 26 1.98 -13.43 10.88
C ILE A 26 2.01 -13.89 12.34
N MET A 27 0.87 -14.36 12.87
CA MET A 27 0.78 -14.82 14.26
C MET A 27 1.68 -16.03 14.53
N LYS A 28 1.84 -16.95 13.57
CA LYS A 28 2.77 -18.09 13.69
C LYS A 28 4.22 -17.64 13.80
N PHE A 29 4.65 -16.67 12.98
CA PHE A 29 5.99 -16.12 13.10
C PHE A 29 6.22 -15.38 14.41
N LEU A 30 5.22 -14.66 14.91
CA LEU A 30 5.28 -13.98 16.21
C LEU A 30 5.34 -14.98 17.37
N GLU A 31 4.63 -16.11 17.30
CA GLU A 31 4.70 -17.20 18.28
C GLU A 31 6.13 -17.74 18.39
N TYR A 32 6.84 -17.90 17.27
CA TYR A 32 8.23 -18.35 17.28
C TYR A 32 9.17 -17.37 17.99
N SER A 33 8.88 -16.07 17.99
CA SER A 33 9.71 -15.10 18.71
C SER A 33 9.69 -15.29 20.22
N LYS A 34 8.64 -15.93 20.77
CA LYS A 34 8.54 -16.31 22.19
C LYS A 34 9.49 -17.45 22.57
N ARG A 35 10.12 -18.11 21.57
CA ARG A 35 11.06 -19.21 21.73
C ARG A 35 12.52 -18.80 21.48
N GLU A 36 12.89 -17.60 21.89
CA GLU A 36 14.23 -17.00 21.69
C GLU A 36 14.64 -16.81 20.22
N LEU A 37 13.70 -16.82 19.29
CA LEU A 37 13.94 -16.50 17.89
C LEU A 37 13.70 -15.00 17.63
N PRO A 38 14.34 -14.43 16.60
CA PRO A 38 14.18 -13.01 16.30
C PRO A 38 12.72 -12.65 15.98
N LYS A 39 12.23 -11.56 16.55
CA LYS A 39 10.88 -11.02 16.27
C LYS A 39 10.85 -10.40 14.86
N MET A 40 9.78 -10.69 14.13
CA MET A 40 9.42 -9.95 12.93
C MET A 40 8.89 -8.56 13.32
N ILE A 41 9.57 -7.50 12.91
CA ILE A 41 9.21 -6.14 13.30
C ILE A 41 8.39 -5.40 12.24
N THR A 42 8.41 -5.88 11.01
CA THR A 42 7.65 -5.32 9.90
C THR A 42 7.01 -6.43 9.06
N ILE A 43 6.02 -6.02 8.28
CA ILE A 43 5.49 -6.81 7.17
C ILE A 43 5.40 -5.93 5.92
N GLN A 44 5.81 -6.45 4.77
CA GLN A 44 5.66 -5.77 3.49
C GLN A 44 4.52 -6.41 2.69
N ASN A 45 3.39 -5.72 2.60
CA ASN A 45 2.19 -6.18 1.88
C ASN A 45 1.64 -5.07 0.97
N PRO A 46 0.82 -5.42 -0.05
CA PRO A 46 0.16 -4.42 -0.87
C PRO A 46 -0.87 -3.66 -0.03
N TYR A 47 -0.90 -2.34 -0.19
CA TYR A 47 -1.94 -1.52 0.43
C TYR A 47 -2.16 -0.23 -0.37
N SER A 48 -3.40 0.02 -0.75
CA SER A 48 -3.80 1.19 -1.54
C SER A 48 -5.31 1.40 -1.47
N LEU A 49 -5.82 2.48 -2.07
CA LEU A 49 -7.26 2.70 -2.25
C LEU A 49 -7.97 1.56 -3.00
N LEU A 50 -7.26 0.78 -3.82
CA LEU A 50 -7.82 -0.34 -4.58
C LEU A 50 -7.60 -1.71 -3.90
N ASN A 51 -6.82 -1.77 -2.83
CA ASN A 51 -6.57 -2.98 -2.06
C ASN A 51 -6.42 -2.64 -0.58
N ARG A 52 -7.48 -2.85 0.17
CA ARG A 52 -7.56 -2.59 1.62
C ARG A 52 -7.66 -3.88 2.44
N LEU A 53 -7.32 -5.04 1.84
CA LEU A 53 -7.39 -6.34 2.53
C LEU A 53 -6.55 -6.38 3.81
N PHE A 54 -5.47 -5.61 3.88
CA PHE A 54 -4.63 -5.53 5.07
C PHE A 54 -5.38 -5.01 6.30
N GLU A 55 -6.45 -4.23 6.11
CA GLU A 55 -7.31 -3.75 7.19
C GLU A 55 -8.06 -4.88 7.90
N ILE A 56 -8.25 -6.03 7.20
CA ILE A 56 -8.98 -7.18 7.71
C ILE A 56 -8.02 -8.09 8.49
N GLY A 57 -7.89 -7.84 9.79
CA GLY A 57 -7.07 -8.65 10.72
C GLY A 57 -5.59 -8.29 10.78
N SER A 58 -4.88 -8.11 9.66
CA SER A 58 -3.44 -7.82 9.68
C SER A 58 -3.10 -6.49 10.35
N SER A 59 -3.89 -5.45 10.12
CA SER A 59 -3.72 -4.13 10.77
C SER A 59 -3.87 -4.18 12.28
N GLU A 60 -4.82 -5.00 12.78
CA GLU A 60 -5.02 -5.23 14.21
C GLU A 60 -3.79 -5.94 14.84
N ILE A 61 -3.27 -6.97 14.17
CA ILE A 61 -2.06 -7.66 14.62
C ILE A 61 -0.90 -6.67 14.68
N CYS A 62 -0.68 -5.88 13.63
CA CYS A 62 0.38 -4.87 13.61
C CYS A 62 0.29 -3.93 14.81
N LYS A 63 -0.90 -3.42 15.11
CA LYS A 63 -1.15 -2.51 16.24
C LYS A 63 -0.86 -3.20 17.59
N ARG A 64 -1.37 -4.42 17.80
CA ARG A 64 -1.23 -5.14 19.08
C ARG A 64 0.18 -5.66 19.31
N GLU A 65 0.86 -6.09 18.26
CA GLU A 65 2.17 -6.72 18.34
C GLU A 65 3.32 -5.75 18.07
N SER A 66 3.05 -4.45 17.93
CA SER A 66 4.06 -3.42 17.61
C SER A 66 4.87 -3.80 16.36
N MET A 67 4.18 -4.18 15.30
CA MET A 67 4.72 -4.38 13.96
C MET A 67 4.30 -3.23 13.06
N GLY A 68 5.10 -2.96 12.03
CA GLY A 68 4.78 -1.92 11.04
C GLY A 68 4.53 -2.48 9.64
N LEU A 69 3.55 -1.91 8.91
CA LEU A 69 3.38 -2.18 7.50
C LEU A 69 4.34 -1.33 6.67
N LEU A 70 5.08 -1.98 5.80
CA LEU A 70 5.76 -1.38 4.66
C LEU A 70 4.84 -1.54 3.45
N ALA A 71 4.03 -0.52 3.17
CA ALA A 71 3.01 -0.58 2.12
C ALA A 71 3.64 -0.50 0.73
N TYR A 72 3.44 -1.50 -0.13
CA TYR A 72 3.88 -1.43 -1.51
C TYR A 72 2.71 -1.25 -2.49
N SER A 73 3.02 -0.74 -3.70
CA SER A 73 2.05 -0.43 -4.75
C SER A 73 0.93 0.53 -4.32
N PRO A 74 1.23 1.62 -3.59
CA PRO A 74 0.22 2.57 -3.14
C PRO A 74 -0.52 3.25 -4.30
N LEU A 75 0.11 3.33 -5.47
CA LEU A 75 -0.48 3.87 -6.71
C LEU A 75 -1.02 2.78 -7.65
N ALA A 76 -1.14 1.50 -7.18
CA ALA A 76 -1.74 0.40 -7.94
C ALA A 76 -1.18 0.30 -9.37
N PHE A 77 0.16 0.21 -9.53
CA PHE A 77 0.87 0.20 -10.81
C PHE A 77 0.61 1.43 -11.69
N GLY A 78 0.19 2.54 -11.09
CA GLY A 78 -0.09 3.80 -11.77
C GLY A 78 -1.57 3.98 -12.17
N VAL A 79 -2.47 3.05 -11.83
CA VAL A 79 -3.93 3.26 -12.01
C VAL A 79 -4.40 4.47 -11.21
N LEU A 80 -3.90 4.61 -9.99
CA LEU A 80 -4.21 5.74 -9.10
C LEU A 80 -3.41 7.03 -9.42
N THR A 81 -2.85 7.14 -10.61
CA THR A 81 -2.36 8.42 -11.17
C THR A 81 -3.30 8.99 -12.23
N GLY A 82 -4.30 8.20 -12.66
CA GLY A 82 -5.22 8.59 -13.74
C GLY A 82 -4.67 8.44 -15.16
N LYS A 83 -3.37 8.15 -15.34
CA LYS A 83 -2.72 8.12 -16.66
C LYS A 83 -3.25 7.04 -17.62
N TYR A 84 -4.00 6.06 -17.10
CA TYR A 84 -4.59 4.99 -17.89
C TYR A 84 -6.09 5.19 -18.17
N PHE A 85 -6.66 6.33 -17.77
CA PHE A 85 -8.06 6.61 -18.05
C PHE A 85 -8.31 6.67 -19.56
N ASP A 86 -9.52 6.33 -19.94
CA ASP A 86 -10.01 6.38 -21.34
C ASP A 86 -9.20 5.50 -22.32
N GLY A 87 -8.62 4.40 -21.79
CA GLY A 87 -7.88 3.44 -22.60
C GLY A 87 -6.46 3.86 -22.96
N ASN A 88 -5.99 4.99 -22.45
CA ASN A 88 -4.63 5.45 -22.69
C ASN A 88 -3.61 4.55 -21.97
N VAL A 89 -2.62 4.03 -22.70
CA VAL A 89 -1.50 3.25 -22.13
C VAL A 89 -0.19 3.90 -22.59
N PRO A 90 0.36 4.83 -21.81
CA PRO A 90 1.59 5.51 -22.19
C PRO A 90 2.74 4.51 -22.39
N LYS A 91 3.54 4.74 -23.43
CA LYS A 91 4.74 3.93 -23.74
C LYS A 91 5.69 3.91 -22.52
N ASN A 92 6.28 2.76 -22.25
CA ASN A 92 7.15 2.49 -21.10
C ASN A 92 6.44 2.60 -19.74
N SER A 93 5.13 2.70 -19.71
CA SER A 93 4.38 2.61 -18.45
C SER A 93 4.33 1.17 -17.92
N ARG A 94 3.99 1.00 -16.65
CA ARG A 94 3.88 -0.35 -16.04
C ARG A 94 2.92 -1.28 -16.78
N MET A 95 1.80 -0.77 -17.28
CA MET A 95 0.85 -1.59 -18.05
C MET A 95 1.37 -1.93 -19.44
N ASP A 96 2.14 -1.04 -20.08
CA ASP A 96 2.79 -1.28 -21.34
C ASP A 96 3.88 -2.36 -21.20
N LEU A 97 4.76 -2.23 -20.20
CA LEU A 97 5.85 -3.16 -19.96
C LEU A 97 5.41 -4.53 -19.43
N PHE A 98 4.29 -4.57 -18.68
CA PHE A 98 3.79 -5.77 -18.01
C PHE A 98 2.31 -6.02 -18.29
N PRO A 99 1.88 -6.24 -19.55
CA PRO A 99 0.47 -6.35 -19.93
C PRO A 99 -0.24 -7.57 -19.32
N ARG A 100 0.52 -8.58 -18.86
CA ARG A 100 -0.01 -9.78 -18.22
C ARG A 100 -0.41 -9.58 -16.75
N LEU A 101 -0.05 -8.47 -16.13
CA LEU A 101 -0.40 -8.17 -14.73
C LEU A 101 -1.83 -7.66 -14.62
N LYS A 102 -2.78 -8.60 -14.55
CA LYS A 102 -4.23 -8.31 -14.53
C LYS A 102 -4.73 -7.74 -13.20
N ARG A 103 -3.97 -7.86 -12.09
CA ARG A 103 -4.42 -7.43 -10.74
C ARG A 103 -5.02 -6.03 -10.76
N TYR A 104 -4.34 -5.08 -11.35
CA TYR A 104 -4.77 -3.68 -11.41
C TYR A 104 -5.44 -3.29 -12.74
N ASN A 105 -5.30 -4.11 -13.76
CA ASN A 105 -5.87 -3.89 -15.09
C ASN A 105 -7.21 -4.62 -15.22
N ASN A 106 -8.23 -4.12 -14.55
CA ASN A 106 -9.59 -4.64 -14.60
C ASN A 106 -10.62 -3.51 -14.48
N GLU A 107 -11.83 -3.78 -14.94
CA GLU A 107 -12.90 -2.78 -15.03
C GLU A 107 -13.25 -2.14 -13.68
N ASN A 108 -13.32 -2.94 -12.59
CA ASN A 108 -13.67 -2.44 -11.27
C ASN A 108 -12.58 -1.54 -10.69
N SER A 109 -11.29 -1.84 -10.97
CA SER A 109 -10.18 -0.97 -10.57
C SER A 109 -10.25 0.39 -11.25
N PHE A 110 -10.58 0.44 -12.54
CA PHE A 110 -10.75 1.71 -13.25
C PHE A 110 -12.00 2.48 -12.80
N LYS A 111 -13.12 1.78 -12.57
CA LYS A 111 -14.34 2.39 -12.02
C LYS A 111 -14.07 3.04 -10.66
N ALA A 112 -13.45 2.29 -9.74
CA ALA A 112 -13.10 2.83 -8.42
C ALA A 112 -12.11 3.99 -8.51
N ALA A 113 -11.07 3.88 -9.36
CA ALA A 113 -10.08 4.95 -9.53
C ALA A 113 -10.71 6.24 -10.09
N LYS A 114 -11.68 6.15 -11.01
CA LYS A 114 -12.44 7.32 -11.50
C LYS A 114 -13.24 7.99 -10.38
N LEU A 115 -13.90 7.20 -9.52
CA LEU A 115 -14.63 7.75 -8.36
C LEU A 115 -13.66 8.43 -7.37
N TYR A 116 -12.52 7.84 -7.07
CA TYR A 116 -11.49 8.48 -6.24
C TYR A 116 -10.94 9.76 -6.87
N ASN A 117 -10.82 9.80 -8.21
CA ASN A 117 -10.39 11.00 -8.92
C ASN A 117 -11.38 12.16 -8.79
N GLU A 118 -12.69 11.88 -8.77
CA GLU A 118 -13.70 12.90 -8.50
C GLU A 118 -13.58 13.47 -7.08
N ILE A 119 -13.33 12.61 -6.08
CA ILE A 119 -13.05 13.07 -4.70
C ILE A 119 -11.80 13.96 -4.67
N ALA A 120 -10.72 13.54 -5.34
CA ALA A 120 -9.48 14.31 -5.40
C ALA A 120 -9.71 15.70 -6.00
N LYS A 121 -10.33 15.77 -7.19
CA LYS A 121 -10.64 17.03 -7.88
C LYS A 121 -11.50 17.98 -7.03
N LYS A 122 -12.54 17.45 -6.37
CA LYS A 122 -13.42 18.24 -5.48
C LYS A 122 -12.64 18.92 -4.36
N ASN A 123 -11.54 18.31 -3.95
CA ASN A 123 -10.70 18.78 -2.84
C ASN A 123 -9.38 19.42 -3.31
N ASN A 124 -9.27 19.81 -4.58
CA ASN A 124 -8.07 20.42 -5.18
C ASN A 124 -6.80 19.56 -5.02
N LEU A 125 -6.94 18.24 -5.06
CA LEU A 125 -5.83 17.28 -5.02
C LEU A 125 -5.69 16.56 -6.37
N SER A 126 -4.48 16.11 -6.68
CA SER A 126 -4.32 15.09 -7.69
C SER A 126 -4.76 13.72 -7.14
N LEU A 127 -5.11 12.79 -8.04
CA LEU A 127 -5.42 11.41 -7.62
C LEU A 127 -4.22 10.75 -6.95
N THR A 128 -2.99 11.04 -7.41
CA THR A 128 -1.74 10.60 -6.78
C THR A 128 -1.63 11.07 -5.34
N GLN A 129 -1.86 12.36 -5.11
CA GLN A 129 -1.81 12.94 -3.76
C GLN A 129 -2.85 12.32 -2.84
N LEU A 130 -4.10 12.18 -3.29
CA LEU A 130 -5.16 11.53 -2.51
C LEU A 130 -4.77 10.09 -2.14
N ALA A 131 -4.29 9.31 -3.12
CA ALA A 131 -3.93 7.90 -2.92
C ALA A 131 -2.77 7.72 -1.94
N LEU A 132 -1.72 8.53 -2.08
CA LEU A 132 -0.56 8.45 -1.19
C LEU A 132 -0.87 8.98 0.21
N ALA A 133 -1.58 10.11 0.32
CA ALA A 133 -2.01 10.66 1.60
C ALA A 133 -2.89 9.67 2.37
N PHE A 134 -3.81 8.97 1.69
CA PHE A 134 -4.63 7.93 2.31
C PHE A 134 -3.78 6.82 2.94
N VAL A 135 -2.73 6.35 2.25
CA VAL A 135 -1.83 5.31 2.80
C VAL A 135 -1.00 5.86 3.96
N ASN A 136 -0.46 7.08 3.81
CA ASN A 136 0.38 7.72 4.82
C ASN A 136 -0.35 7.97 6.14
N ASP A 137 -1.65 8.23 6.08
CA ASP A 137 -2.48 8.56 7.26
C ASP A 137 -2.89 7.32 8.08
N ARG A 138 -2.59 6.12 7.62
CA ARG A 138 -2.98 4.89 8.34
C ARG A 138 -2.03 4.60 9.51
N PRO A 139 -2.56 4.41 10.74
CA PRO A 139 -1.74 4.25 11.94
C PRO A 139 -0.91 2.97 11.97
N PHE A 140 -1.21 2.00 11.12
CA PHE A 140 -0.47 0.74 10.97
C PHE A 140 0.60 0.80 9.87
N VAL A 141 0.67 1.87 9.08
CA VAL A 141 1.69 2.07 8.03
C VAL A 141 2.91 2.74 8.63
N THR A 142 4.04 2.05 8.60
CA THR A 142 5.32 2.61 9.03
C THR A 142 6.05 3.29 7.87
N SER A 143 5.92 2.76 6.67
CA SER A 143 6.53 3.34 5.48
C SER A 143 5.69 3.03 4.25
N ASN A 144 5.50 4.05 3.42
CA ASN A 144 4.86 3.95 2.13
C ASN A 144 5.94 3.82 1.05
N ILE A 145 6.00 2.67 0.37
CA ILE A 145 7.04 2.39 -0.64
C ILE A 145 6.59 2.96 -1.98
N ILE A 146 7.20 4.07 -2.36
CA ILE A 146 6.92 4.77 -3.61
C ILE A 146 7.96 4.44 -4.68
N GLY A 147 7.60 4.70 -5.94
CA GLY A 147 8.51 4.67 -7.09
C GLY A 147 8.19 5.84 -8.01
N ALA A 148 9.23 6.38 -8.65
CA ALA A 148 9.11 7.43 -9.65
C ALA A 148 10.10 7.19 -10.78
N THR A 149 9.74 7.62 -12.00
CA THR A 149 10.60 7.55 -13.19
C THR A 149 11.07 8.94 -13.63
N THR A 150 10.48 9.99 -13.05
CA THR A 150 10.88 11.38 -13.26
C THR A 150 10.99 12.13 -11.94
N VAL A 151 11.69 13.26 -11.95
CA VAL A 151 11.86 14.13 -10.78
C VAL A 151 10.53 14.73 -10.34
N GLU A 152 9.67 15.10 -11.31
CA GLU A 152 8.35 15.67 -11.05
C GLU A 152 7.45 14.67 -10.30
N GLN A 153 7.43 13.39 -10.74
CA GLN A 153 6.70 12.34 -10.04
C GLN A 153 7.23 12.12 -8.61
N LEU A 154 8.57 12.14 -8.45
CA LEU A 154 9.16 11.99 -7.13
C LEU A 154 8.78 13.15 -6.21
N LYS A 155 8.81 14.38 -6.73
CA LYS A 155 8.40 15.57 -6.00
C LYS A 155 6.94 15.48 -5.57
N GLU A 156 6.02 15.18 -6.48
CA GLU A 156 4.60 14.99 -6.16
C GLU A 156 4.39 13.92 -5.08
N ASN A 157 5.11 12.80 -5.20
CA ASN A 157 5.03 11.71 -4.21
C ASN A 157 5.52 12.18 -2.81
N ILE A 158 6.61 12.94 -2.73
CA ILE A 158 7.13 13.48 -1.47
C ILE A 158 6.15 14.52 -0.90
N ASP A 159 5.68 15.45 -1.71
CA ASP A 159 4.75 16.50 -1.31
C ASP A 159 3.44 15.95 -0.75
N SER A 160 3.02 14.75 -1.21
CA SER A 160 1.84 14.05 -0.68
C SER A 160 1.92 13.73 0.82
N ALA A 161 3.12 13.66 1.39
CA ALA A 161 3.31 13.40 2.83
C ALA A 161 2.80 14.56 3.70
N SER A 162 2.69 15.75 3.16
CA SER A 162 2.17 16.94 3.84
C SER A 162 0.64 17.08 3.72
N VAL A 163 0.01 16.29 2.84
CA VAL A 163 -1.44 16.34 2.61
C VAL A 163 -2.16 15.67 3.79
N LYS A 164 -3.08 16.41 4.40
CA LYS A 164 -3.99 15.90 5.44
C LYS A 164 -5.38 15.72 4.85
N LEU A 165 -5.93 14.54 5.04
CA LEU A 165 -7.29 14.22 4.60
C LEU A 165 -8.26 14.51 5.75
N SER A 166 -9.31 15.28 5.49
CA SER A 166 -10.37 15.50 6.48
C SER A 166 -11.24 14.25 6.66
N ASP A 167 -12.00 14.20 7.75
CA ASP A 167 -12.93 13.10 8.03
C ASP A 167 -13.99 12.94 6.92
N GLU A 168 -14.40 14.05 6.29
CA GLU A 168 -15.33 14.05 5.16
C GLU A 168 -14.70 13.35 3.93
N ILE A 169 -13.44 13.67 3.60
CA ILE A 169 -12.73 13.01 2.50
C ILE A 169 -12.57 11.52 2.79
N ILE A 170 -12.20 11.15 4.01
CA ILE A 170 -12.09 9.74 4.42
C ILE A 170 -13.46 9.04 4.34
N SER A 171 -14.54 9.71 4.72
CA SER A 171 -15.90 9.18 4.59
C SER A 171 -16.27 8.92 3.12
N GLU A 172 -16.00 9.87 2.22
CA GLU A 172 -16.24 9.69 0.78
C GLU A 172 -15.39 8.54 0.21
N ILE A 173 -14.12 8.42 0.60
CA ILE A 173 -13.25 7.29 0.24
C ILE A 173 -13.85 5.96 0.70
N ASN A 174 -14.36 5.89 1.93
CA ASN A 174 -14.98 4.68 2.47
C ASN A 174 -16.26 4.31 1.72
N GLN A 175 -17.07 5.27 1.28
CA GLN A 175 -18.25 5.03 0.45
C GLN A 175 -17.89 4.37 -0.89
N VAL A 176 -16.79 4.82 -1.54
CA VAL A 176 -16.31 4.18 -2.78
C VAL A 176 -15.87 2.74 -2.49
N ASN A 177 -15.09 2.51 -1.42
CA ASN A 177 -14.65 1.17 -1.05
C ASN A 177 -15.83 0.22 -0.70
N ASN A 178 -16.88 0.74 -0.05
CA ASN A 178 -18.08 -0.05 0.24
C ASN A 178 -18.84 -0.43 -1.03
N LYS A 179 -18.86 0.45 -2.02
CA LYS A 179 -19.51 0.20 -3.32
C LYS A 179 -18.71 -0.75 -4.21
N ILE A 180 -17.39 -0.66 -4.20
CA ILE A 180 -16.48 -1.48 -5.01
C ILE A 180 -15.33 -1.95 -4.10
N PRO A 181 -15.56 -3.01 -3.28
CA PRO A 181 -14.58 -3.44 -2.30
C PRO A 181 -13.40 -4.16 -2.94
N ASN A 182 -12.18 -3.74 -2.58
CA ASN A 182 -10.93 -4.40 -2.95
C ASN A 182 -10.84 -4.85 -4.43
N PRO A 183 -10.98 -3.94 -5.40
CA PRO A 183 -11.01 -4.34 -6.82
C PRO A 183 -9.68 -4.90 -7.35
N SER A 184 -8.60 -4.79 -6.57
CA SER A 184 -7.24 -5.28 -6.90
C SER A 184 -6.62 -6.06 -5.75
N PRO A 185 -7.24 -7.18 -5.29
CA PRO A 185 -6.82 -7.95 -4.14
C PRO A 185 -5.46 -8.63 -4.32
#